data_c4a990d6a42bedf92a69017cd1d737c7
#
_entry.id   c4a990d6a42bedf92a69017cd1d737c7
#
_cell.length_a   1.000
_cell.length_b   1.000
_cell.length_c   1.000
_cell.angle_alpha   90.00
_cell.angle_beta   90.00
_cell.angle_gamma   90.00
#
_symmetry.space_group_name_H-M   'P 1'
#
loop_
_entity.id
_entity.type
_entity.pdbx_description
1 polymer ?
#
loop_
_entity_poly.entity_id
_entity_poly.type
_entity_poly.pdbx_seq_one_letter_code
_entity_poly.pdbx_strand_id
1 'polypeptide(L)'
;MFLLCISFNFDINNLRPMQRQEFIQRIADSSIEWDMVVVGGGATGLGTAVDAASRGFKVVLLEQADFTKATSSRSTKLVHGGVRYLAQGDVGLVVEALRERGIMRKNAPHLVKDQRFIIGNYKWWEKPFYTIGLAVYDILAGKRGLGRSLSMSKKSVVRDIPQIATNGLRGGVVYHDGQFDDSRMGINLMQTIVDLGAIPINYVKVTALRKDDGGKINGVEAQDTLTGTSYSLKAKVVVNATGIFVDDLMKMDAPEKDNIVMPSQGVHIVVDSSFLGGETAIMIPKTSDGRVLFGVPWHGKVVLGTTDTPMKEFVLEPRPLDEEIDFILKTAGQYLAKQPKREDVLSVFAGLRPLAAPKKTANGEKTKEISRSHKLVTSDSGLVTITGGKWTTYRDMAEDVVDKAISIGGLPEVKCKTRTLHVHGYMKNVDRSNYSYVYGSDYEKIQELEKENPEWGEKLDPRLDYTAAEAIWAVREEMAITLEDVLSRRFRILLLDARAAVDIAPKVASVMAKETGKDAAWEKAQVDEFTTLAQQYLLSPYKPS
;
A
#
# COMPACT_ATOMS: atom_id res chain seq x y z
N MET A 1 40.15 -16.60 28.15
CA MET A 1 38.98 -15.76 27.97
C MET A 1 38.64 -15.80 26.48
N PHE A 2 37.89 -16.85 26.06
CA PHE A 2 37.53 -17.11 24.66
C PHE A 2 36.18 -16.45 24.37
N LEU A 3 36.21 -15.47 23.49
CA LEU A 3 34.98 -14.93 22.89
C LEU A 3 34.42 -15.95 21.87
N LEU A 4 33.32 -16.58 22.21
CA LEU A 4 32.51 -17.34 21.24
C LEU A 4 31.76 -16.34 20.33
N CYS A 5 32.35 -16.09 19.15
CA CYS A 5 31.56 -15.57 18.03
C CYS A 5 30.63 -16.66 17.55
N ILE A 6 29.34 -16.57 17.91
CA ILE A 6 28.29 -17.37 17.28
C ILE A 6 28.00 -16.72 15.92
N SER A 7 28.70 -17.23 14.89
CA SER A 7 28.31 -17.00 13.50
C SER A 7 27.04 -17.78 13.25
N PHE A 8 25.91 -17.11 13.14
CA PHE A 8 24.73 -17.69 12.52
C PHE A 8 25.04 -17.83 11.02
N ASN A 9 25.50 -19.01 10.61
CA ASN A 9 25.45 -19.42 9.23
C ASN A 9 23.98 -19.63 8.86
N PHE A 10 23.38 -18.69 8.18
CA PHE A 10 22.12 -18.89 7.47
C PHE A 10 22.42 -19.83 6.29
N ASP A 11 21.99 -21.07 6.42
CA ASP A 11 22.04 -22.06 5.34
C ASP A 11 20.95 -21.68 4.32
N ILE A 12 21.39 -21.06 3.23
CA ILE A 12 20.52 -20.58 2.13
C ILE A 12 19.77 -21.73 1.43
N ASN A 13 20.17 -22.98 1.68
CA ASN A 13 19.64 -24.17 1.01
C ASN A 13 18.42 -24.83 1.69
N ASN A 14 17.91 -24.28 2.80
CA ASN A 14 16.70 -24.77 3.48
C ASN A 14 15.64 -23.67 3.57
N LEU A 15 15.16 -23.17 2.42
CA LEU A 15 13.93 -22.37 2.36
C LEU A 15 12.74 -23.31 2.68
N ARG A 16 12.36 -23.36 3.95
CA ARG A 16 11.06 -23.93 4.31
C ARG A 16 10.00 -22.95 3.82
N PRO A 17 8.90 -23.42 3.20
CA PRO A 17 7.76 -22.57 2.87
C PRO A 17 7.37 -21.73 4.08
N MET A 18 7.00 -20.47 3.87
CA MET A 18 6.58 -19.54 4.93
C MET A 18 5.30 -20.08 5.59
N GLN A 19 5.46 -20.92 6.61
CA GLN A 19 4.35 -21.66 7.19
C GLN A 19 3.66 -20.77 8.22
N ARG A 20 2.53 -20.16 7.84
CA ARG A 20 1.63 -19.48 8.78
C ARG A 20 1.37 -20.35 10.02
N GLN A 21 1.34 -21.67 9.88
CA GLN A 21 1.14 -22.60 10.98
C GLN A 21 2.23 -22.53 12.04
N GLU A 22 3.50 -22.34 11.68
CA GLU A 22 4.58 -22.15 12.64
C GLU A 22 4.40 -20.85 13.45
N PHE A 23 3.92 -19.79 12.79
CA PHE A 23 3.64 -18.52 13.46
C PHE A 23 2.44 -18.64 14.40
N ILE A 24 1.39 -19.38 14.00
CA ILE A 24 0.25 -19.69 14.88
C ILE A 24 0.70 -20.47 16.12
N GLN A 25 1.59 -21.46 15.99
CA GLN A 25 2.13 -22.20 17.13
C GLN A 25 2.88 -21.27 18.09
N ARG A 26 3.65 -20.31 17.55
CA ARG A 26 4.39 -19.35 18.41
C ARG A 26 3.48 -18.36 19.13
N ILE A 27 2.37 -17.90 18.54
CA ILE A 27 1.43 -17.04 19.24
C ILE A 27 0.53 -17.80 20.23
N ALA A 28 0.37 -19.12 20.04
CA ALA A 28 -0.33 -20.00 20.96
C ALA A 28 0.48 -20.31 22.23
N ASP A 29 1.79 -20.11 22.20
CA ASP A 29 2.66 -20.30 23.37
C ASP A 29 2.51 -19.13 24.37
N SER A 30 1.70 -19.32 25.39
CA SER A 30 1.45 -18.33 26.46
C SER A 30 2.68 -18.01 27.34
N SER A 31 3.77 -18.79 27.23
CA SER A 31 5.03 -18.51 27.92
C SER A 31 5.82 -17.38 27.26
N ILE A 32 5.53 -17.08 26.00
CA ILE A 32 6.22 -16.01 25.26
C ILE A 32 5.67 -14.65 25.72
N GLU A 33 6.56 -13.79 26.19
CA GLU A 33 6.30 -12.36 26.31
C GLU A 33 6.95 -11.63 25.12
N TRP A 34 6.11 -10.88 24.40
CA TRP A 34 6.54 -10.05 23.27
C TRP A 34 7.02 -8.69 23.76
N ASP A 35 8.08 -8.16 23.18
CA ASP A 35 8.47 -6.78 23.45
C ASP A 35 7.41 -5.84 22.88
N MET A 36 6.88 -6.17 21.69
CA MET A 36 5.86 -5.34 21.02
C MET A 36 4.85 -6.19 20.25
N VAL A 37 3.56 -5.91 20.47
CA VAL A 37 2.46 -6.37 19.60
C VAL A 37 2.02 -5.20 18.73
N VAL A 38 2.11 -5.35 17.41
CA VAL A 38 1.65 -4.38 16.43
C VAL A 38 0.32 -4.85 15.84
N VAL A 39 -0.72 -4.04 15.95
CA VAL A 39 -2.06 -4.36 15.46
C VAL A 39 -2.31 -3.60 14.17
N GLY A 40 -2.52 -4.34 13.07
CA GLY A 40 -2.80 -3.84 11.73
C GLY A 40 -1.66 -4.07 10.74
N GLY A 41 -1.94 -4.75 9.64
CA GLY A 41 -1.00 -5.11 8.56
C GLY A 41 -1.04 -4.16 7.36
N GLY A 42 -1.38 -2.89 7.57
CA GLY A 42 -1.23 -1.82 6.57
C GLY A 42 0.20 -1.25 6.54
N ALA A 43 0.43 -0.24 5.70
CA ALA A 43 1.74 0.39 5.52
C ALA A 43 2.42 0.80 6.84
N THR A 44 1.66 1.41 7.75
CA THR A 44 2.17 1.91 9.03
C THR A 44 2.54 0.77 9.97
N GLY A 45 1.67 -0.24 10.12
CA GLY A 45 1.95 -1.38 11.00
C GLY A 45 3.09 -2.24 10.48
N LEU A 46 3.14 -2.53 9.17
CA LEU A 46 4.26 -3.24 8.55
C LEU A 46 5.57 -2.48 8.75
N GLY A 47 5.57 -1.15 8.50
CA GLY A 47 6.73 -0.31 8.75
C GLY A 47 7.18 -0.32 10.22
N THR A 48 6.23 -0.25 11.16
CA THR A 48 6.50 -0.30 12.61
C THR A 48 7.13 -1.64 13.01
N ALA A 49 6.58 -2.76 12.51
CA ALA A 49 7.12 -4.08 12.81
C ALA A 49 8.52 -4.27 12.22
N VAL A 50 8.78 -3.78 10.99
CA VAL A 50 10.12 -3.78 10.38
C VAL A 50 11.10 -2.95 11.22
N ASP A 51 10.71 -1.74 11.63
CA ASP A 51 11.60 -0.87 12.41
C ASP A 51 11.91 -1.50 13.76
N ALA A 52 10.92 -1.96 14.50
CA ALA A 52 11.09 -2.61 15.79
C ALA A 52 11.95 -3.89 15.70
N ALA A 53 11.65 -4.77 14.73
CA ALA A 53 12.42 -6.00 14.50
C ALA A 53 13.88 -5.68 14.11
N SER A 54 14.12 -4.68 13.27
CA SER A 54 15.46 -4.24 12.86
C SER A 54 16.30 -3.76 14.04
N ARG A 55 15.67 -3.25 15.09
CA ARG A 55 16.33 -2.85 16.34
C ARG A 55 16.60 -4.03 17.28
N GLY A 56 16.06 -5.24 16.98
CA GLY A 56 16.29 -6.48 17.72
C GLY A 56 15.20 -6.80 18.75
N PHE A 57 14.04 -6.14 18.69
CA PHE A 57 12.92 -6.44 19.57
C PHE A 57 12.16 -7.68 19.11
N LYS A 58 11.57 -8.41 20.07
CA LYS A 58 10.68 -9.54 19.81
C LYS A 58 9.29 -9.01 19.44
N VAL A 59 8.97 -9.04 18.15
CA VAL A 59 7.76 -8.42 17.59
C VAL A 59 6.81 -9.44 16.99
N VAL A 60 5.52 -9.26 17.24
CA VAL A 60 4.44 -9.90 16.49
C VAL A 60 3.52 -8.83 15.91
N LEU A 61 3.18 -8.99 14.62
CA LEU A 61 2.18 -8.17 13.94
C LEU A 61 0.94 -9.03 13.66
N LEU A 62 -0.24 -8.52 14.05
CA LEU A 62 -1.53 -9.19 13.86
C LEU A 62 -2.39 -8.38 12.89
N GLU A 63 -2.84 -9.03 11.79
CA GLU A 63 -3.73 -8.44 10.79
C GLU A 63 -5.03 -9.25 10.70
N GLN A 64 -6.18 -8.57 10.78
CA GLN A 64 -7.51 -9.22 10.79
C GLN A 64 -7.92 -9.86 9.46
N ALA A 65 -7.31 -9.43 8.37
CA ALA A 65 -7.54 -9.92 7.00
C ALA A 65 -6.20 -10.24 6.36
N ASP A 66 -6.06 -10.07 5.04
CA ASP A 66 -4.75 -10.14 4.40
C ASP A 66 -4.00 -8.80 4.51
N PHE A 67 -2.67 -8.85 4.45
CA PHE A 67 -1.81 -7.66 4.49
C PHE A 67 -2.20 -6.67 3.39
N THR A 68 -2.23 -5.40 3.74
CA THR A 68 -2.61 -4.27 2.86
C THR A 68 -4.04 -4.28 2.32
N LYS A 69 -4.92 -5.18 2.74
CA LYS A 69 -6.28 -5.33 2.18
C LYS A 69 -7.08 -4.02 2.12
N ALA A 70 -6.98 -3.15 3.13
CA ALA A 70 -7.70 -1.88 3.20
C ALA A 70 -7.00 -0.76 2.38
N THR A 71 -6.78 0.39 3.00
CA THR A 71 -6.26 1.64 2.39
C THR A 71 -4.94 1.45 1.65
N SER A 72 -4.07 0.58 2.16
CA SER A 72 -2.67 0.49 1.71
C SER A 72 -2.49 -0.06 0.30
N SER A 73 -3.43 -0.86 -0.23
CA SER A 73 -3.44 -1.32 -1.64
C SER A 73 -4.30 -0.46 -2.57
N ARG A 74 -4.92 0.59 -2.06
CA ARG A 74 -5.88 1.44 -2.77
C ARG A 74 -5.36 2.85 -3.03
N SER A 75 -4.04 3.04 -3.08
CA SER A 75 -3.40 4.32 -3.36
C SER A 75 -3.42 4.68 -4.85
N THR A 76 -3.02 5.91 -5.17
CA THR A 76 -2.74 6.34 -6.57
C THR A 76 -1.46 5.72 -7.13
N LYS A 77 -0.80 4.80 -6.40
CA LYS A 77 0.48 4.16 -6.77
C LYS A 77 1.64 5.14 -6.89
N LEU A 78 1.61 6.23 -6.13
CA LEU A 78 2.62 7.29 -6.13
C LEU A 78 3.27 7.44 -4.76
N VAL A 79 4.59 7.58 -4.76
CA VAL A 79 5.39 8.05 -3.63
C VAL A 79 5.98 9.40 -4.02
N HIS A 80 5.35 10.46 -3.53
CA HIS A 80 5.56 11.80 -4.05
C HIS A 80 5.79 12.83 -2.93
N GLY A 81 6.56 13.88 -3.26
CA GLY A 81 6.82 14.97 -2.33
C GLY A 81 5.62 15.89 -2.13
N GLY A 82 4.58 15.76 -2.97
CA GLY A 82 3.36 16.53 -2.82
C GLY A 82 3.48 17.98 -3.30
N VAL A 83 3.72 18.18 -4.59
CA VAL A 83 3.80 19.53 -5.23
C VAL A 83 2.65 20.46 -4.84
N ARG A 84 1.45 19.93 -4.59
CA ARG A 84 0.28 20.69 -4.13
C ARG A 84 0.52 21.37 -2.78
N TYR A 85 1.24 20.72 -1.84
CA TYR A 85 1.52 21.29 -0.52
C TYR A 85 2.51 22.46 -0.60
N LEU A 86 3.42 22.44 -1.58
CA LEU A 86 4.28 23.58 -1.85
C LEU A 86 3.45 24.81 -2.23
N ALA A 87 2.41 24.65 -3.04
CA ALA A 87 1.49 25.73 -3.39
C ALA A 87 0.64 26.21 -2.20
N GLN A 88 0.53 25.43 -1.14
CA GLN A 88 -0.14 25.78 0.13
C GLN A 88 0.83 26.35 1.19
N GLY A 89 2.14 26.41 0.88
CA GLY A 89 3.16 26.94 1.78
C GLY A 89 3.71 25.93 2.80
N ASP A 90 3.28 24.66 2.75
CA ASP A 90 3.76 23.62 3.67
C ASP A 90 5.08 23.01 3.17
N VAL A 91 6.16 23.77 3.29
CA VAL A 91 7.51 23.39 2.85
C VAL A 91 8.06 22.22 3.69
N GLY A 92 7.75 22.19 4.99
CA GLY A 92 8.22 21.14 5.90
C GLY A 92 7.76 19.75 5.46
N LEU A 93 6.47 19.61 5.20
CA LEU A 93 5.86 18.36 4.73
C LEU A 93 6.41 17.92 3.36
N VAL A 94 6.73 18.90 2.48
CA VAL A 94 7.34 18.60 1.17
C VAL A 94 8.75 18.06 1.33
N VAL A 95 9.60 18.70 2.17
CA VAL A 95 10.99 18.28 2.40
C VAL A 95 11.04 16.89 3.03
N GLU A 96 10.18 16.60 4.04
CA GLU A 96 10.04 15.30 4.66
C GLU A 96 9.65 14.23 3.62
N ALA A 97 8.60 14.48 2.84
CA ALA A 97 8.14 13.54 1.82
C ALA A 97 9.19 13.28 0.73
N LEU A 98 9.93 14.30 0.29
CA LEU A 98 11.03 14.16 -0.67
C LEU A 98 12.20 13.34 -0.10
N ARG A 99 12.50 13.51 1.20
CA ARG A 99 13.50 12.72 1.91
C ARG A 99 13.10 11.24 1.94
N GLU A 100 11.90 10.95 2.40
CA GLU A 100 11.39 9.59 2.57
C GLU A 100 11.18 8.88 1.21
N ARG A 101 10.70 9.60 0.17
CA ARG A 101 10.69 9.08 -1.21
C ARG A 101 12.07 8.61 -1.67
N GLY A 102 13.10 9.41 -1.41
CA GLY A 102 14.48 9.06 -1.76
C GLY A 102 15.00 7.84 -1.00
N ILE A 103 14.64 7.69 0.29
CA ILE A 103 14.99 6.53 1.10
C ILE A 103 14.25 5.29 0.57
N MET A 104 12.95 5.37 0.34
CA MET A 104 12.16 4.25 -0.17
C MET A 104 12.69 3.75 -1.52
N ARG A 105 13.00 4.66 -2.47
CA ARG A 105 13.62 4.30 -3.75
C ARG A 105 14.97 3.58 -3.59
N LYS A 106 15.78 4.02 -2.61
CA LYS A 106 17.07 3.39 -2.32
C LYS A 106 16.94 2.02 -1.70
N ASN A 107 15.96 1.85 -0.81
CA ASN A 107 15.78 0.61 -0.04
C ASN A 107 14.97 -0.46 -0.80
N ALA A 108 14.11 -0.04 -1.76
CA ALA A 108 13.28 -0.94 -2.59
C ALA A 108 13.28 -0.51 -4.06
N PRO A 109 14.45 -0.50 -4.75
CA PRO A 109 14.52 -0.01 -6.13
C PRO A 109 13.77 -0.87 -7.14
N HIS A 110 13.48 -2.14 -6.83
CA HIS A 110 12.65 -3.02 -7.64
C HIS A 110 11.17 -2.60 -7.63
N LEU A 111 10.68 -1.99 -6.56
CA LEU A 111 9.29 -1.56 -6.43
C LEU A 111 9.06 -0.07 -6.71
N VAL A 112 10.09 0.77 -6.56
CA VAL A 112 9.98 2.22 -6.70
C VAL A 112 10.75 2.67 -7.94
N LYS A 113 10.05 3.35 -8.86
CA LYS A 113 10.66 3.91 -10.10
C LYS A 113 10.42 5.41 -10.21
N ASP A 114 11.26 6.04 -11.02
CA ASP A 114 11.07 7.43 -11.45
C ASP A 114 9.94 7.48 -12.47
N GLN A 115 8.94 8.31 -12.21
CA GLN A 115 7.84 8.56 -13.12
C GLN A 115 7.87 10.00 -13.61
N ARG A 116 7.81 10.17 -14.93
CA ARG A 116 7.65 11.47 -15.56
C ARG A 116 6.19 11.89 -15.53
N PHE A 117 5.96 13.16 -15.19
CA PHE A 117 4.64 13.79 -15.19
C PHE A 117 4.68 15.02 -16.08
N ILE A 118 3.63 15.24 -16.84
CA ILE A 118 3.44 16.46 -17.60
C ILE A 118 2.20 17.18 -17.09
N ILE A 119 2.35 18.50 -16.86
CA ILE A 119 1.25 19.44 -16.67
C ILE A 119 1.05 20.14 -18.02
N GLY A 120 -0.05 19.86 -18.71
CA GLY A 120 -0.42 20.55 -19.95
C GLY A 120 -0.83 22.00 -19.64
N ASN A 121 -0.30 22.95 -20.41
CA ASN A 121 -0.58 24.38 -20.24
C ASN A 121 -1.53 24.87 -21.34
N TYR A 122 -2.70 25.34 -20.95
CA TYR A 122 -3.74 25.84 -21.85
C TYR A 122 -3.88 27.37 -21.78
N LYS A 123 -3.40 27.99 -20.69
CA LYS A 123 -3.37 29.44 -20.50
C LYS A 123 -1.94 29.95 -20.58
N TRP A 124 -1.75 31.21 -21.00
CA TRP A 124 -0.43 31.80 -21.22
C TRP A 124 0.43 31.89 -19.94
N TRP A 125 -0.20 32.11 -18.77
CA TRP A 125 0.46 32.28 -17.47
C TRP A 125 0.82 30.94 -16.79
N GLU A 126 0.21 29.83 -17.20
CA GLU A 126 0.41 28.52 -16.56
C GLU A 126 1.85 28.02 -16.72
N LYS A 127 2.42 28.21 -17.91
CA LYS A 127 3.79 27.77 -18.20
C LYS A 127 4.84 28.41 -17.26
N PRO A 128 4.96 29.75 -17.13
CA PRO A 128 5.90 30.35 -16.19
C PRO A 128 5.58 29.97 -14.74
N PHE A 129 4.32 29.95 -14.35
CA PHE A 129 3.88 29.62 -12.99
C PHE A 129 4.33 28.21 -12.57
N TYR A 130 4.02 27.19 -13.36
CA TYR A 130 4.42 25.81 -13.04
C TYR A 130 5.92 25.57 -13.19
N THR A 131 6.58 26.23 -14.13
CA THR A 131 8.04 26.11 -14.28
C THR A 131 8.78 26.60 -13.04
N ILE A 132 8.39 27.76 -12.50
CA ILE A 132 9.01 28.32 -11.29
C ILE A 132 8.68 27.45 -10.06
N GLY A 133 7.41 27.09 -9.88
CA GLY A 133 7.00 26.27 -8.74
C GLY A 133 7.69 24.91 -8.69
N LEU A 134 7.84 24.26 -9.84
CA LEU A 134 8.50 22.97 -9.94
C LEU A 134 10.03 23.07 -9.86
N ALA A 135 10.64 24.20 -10.29
CA ALA A 135 12.06 24.45 -10.05
C ALA A 135 12.37 24.57 -8.55
N VAL A 136 11.49 25.23 -7.77
CA VAL A 136 11.61 25.25 -6.30
C VAL A 136 11.47 23.84 -5.72
N TYR A 137 10.54 23.02 -6.22
CA TYR A 137 10.39 21.63 -5.81
C TYR A 137 11.66 20.81 -6.05
N ASP A 138 12.31 20.98 -7.21
CA ASP A 138 13.57 20.32 -7.52
C ASP A 138 14.71 20.75 -6.58
N ILE A 139 14.78 22.04 -6.24
CA ILE A 139 15.76 22.57 -5.27
C ILE A 139 15.55 21.91 -3.90
N LEU A 140 14.32 21.81 -3.43
CA LEU A 140 13.99 21.14 -2.16
C LEU A 140 14.31 19.65 -2.16
N ALA A 141 14.19 18.98 -3.31
CA ALA A 141 14.58 17.58 -3.49
C ALA A 141 16.11 17.37 -3.41
N GLY A 142 16.90 18.36 -3.84
CA GLY A 142 18.36 18.34 -3.81
C GLY A 142 18.94 17.08 -4.45
N LYS A 143 19.87 16.40 -3.77
CA LYS A 143 20.50 15.15 -4.23
C LYS A 143 19.54 13.95 -4.36
N ARG A 144 18.32 14.05 -3.84
CA ARG A 144 17.26 13.03 -3.90
C ARG A 144 16.26 13.29 -5.02
N GLY A 145 16.52 14.30 -5.87
CA GLY A 145 15.74 14.59 -7.09
C GLY A 145 15.74 13.39 -8.03
N LEU A 146 14.62 13.15 -8.71
CA LEU A 146 14.43 12.07 -9.68
C LEU A 146 14.65 12.55 -11.12
N GLY A 147 14.70 13.86 -11.35
CA GLY A 147 14.90 14.50 -12.63
C GLY A 147 14.71 16.01 -12.49
N ARG A 148 14.98 16.75 -13.58
CA ARG A 148 14.79 18.20 -13.61
C ARG A 148 13.44 18.57 -14.20
N SER A 149 12.78 19.54 -13.60
CA SER A 149 11.57 20.13 -14.15
C SER A 149 11.91 21.10 -15.27
N LEU A 150 11.30 20.89 -16.44
CA LEU A 150 11.60 21.68 -17.63
C LEU A 150 10.31 22.05 -18.36
N SER A 151 10.30 23.25 -18.94
CA SER A 151 9.21 23.66 -19.82
C SER A 151 9.30 22.94 -21.16
N MET A 152 8.16 22.57 -21.74
CA MET A 152 8.04 21.80 -22.98
C MET A 152 7.26 22.55 -24.04
N SER A 153 7.63 22.32 -25.31
CA SER A 153 6.83 22.75 -26.47
C SER A 153 5.56 21.88 -26.59
N LYS A 154 4.53 22.38 -27.28
CA LYS A 154 3.34 21.61 -27.64
C LYS A 154 3.72 20.29 -28.35
N LYS A 155 4.64 20.34 -29.33
CA LYS A 155 5.12 19.15 -30.07
C LYS A 155 5.72 18.08 -29.12
N SER A 156 6.53 18.51 -28.15
CA SER A 156 7.13 17.59 -27.17
C SER A 156 6.09 16.98 -26.22
N VAL A 157 5.10 17.76 -25.79
CA VAL A 157 4.00 17.26 -24.94
C VAL A 157 3.20 16.19 -25.67
N VAL A 158 2.81 16.44 -26.93
CA VAL A 158 2.05 15.49 -27.76
C VAL A 158 2.86 14.23 -28.07
N ARG A 159 4.17 14.34 -28.25
CA ARG A 159 5.04 13.17 -28.41
C ARG A 159 5.04 12.28 -27.18
N ASP A 160 5.12 12.88 -25.98
CA ASP A 160 5.27 12.14 -24.72
C ASP A 160 3.90 11.67 -24.16
N ILE A 161 2.81 12.37 -24.48
CA ILE A 161 1.41 11.97 -24.20
C ILE A 161 0.60 12.13 -25.50
N PRO A 162 0.61 11.12 -26.40
CA PRO A 162 -0.05 11.21 -27.71
C PRO A 162 -1.56 11.52 -27.63
N GLN A 163 -2.20 11.09 -26.56
CA GLN A 163 -3.64 11.27 -26.37
C GLN A 163 -4.00 12.49 -25.50
N ILE A 164 -3.09 13.45 -25.30
CA ILE A 164 -3.47 14.71 -24.64
C ILE A 164 -4.37 15.57 -25.54
N ALA A 165 -5.37 16.22 -24.95
CA ALA A 165 -6.23 17.15 -25.69
C ALA A 165 -5.42 18.33 -26.24
N THR A 166 -5.40 18.51 -27.56
CA THR A 166 -4.56 19.50 -28.23
C THR A 166 -5.24 20.85 -28.47
N ASN A 167 -6.57 20.94 -28.30
CA ASN A 167 -7.31 22.19 -28.43
C ASN A 167 -6.91 23.16 -27.33
N GLY A 168 -6.43 24.35 -27.67
CA GLY A 168 -5.92 25.33 -26.72
C GLY A 168 -4.57 25.00 -26.08
N LEU A 169 -3.98 23.81 -26.31
CA LEU A 169 -2.69 23.43 -25.74
C LEU A 169 -1.57 24.30 -26.27
N ARG A 170 -0.81 24.94 -25.37
CA ARG A 170 0.30 25.85 -25.66
C ARG A 170 1.68 25.22 -25.39
N GLY A 171 1.73 24.12 -24.65
CA GLY A 171 2.92 23.43 -24.20
C GLY A 171 2.67 22.73 -22.88
N GLY A 172 3.72 22.49 -22.12
CA GLY A 172 3.63 21.89 -20.80
C GLY A 172 4.86 22.13 -19.94
N VAL A 173 4.81 21.59 -18.73
CA VAL A 173 5.98 21.49 -17.85
C VAL A 173 6.11 20.02 -17.44
N VAL A 174 7.27 19.42 -17.67
CA VAL A 174 7.61 18.10 -17.16
C VAL A 174 8.23 18.22 -15.78
N TYR A 175 7.86 17.29 -14.90
CA TYR A 175 8.53 17.08 -13.60
C TYR A 175 8.60 15.58 -13.30
N HIS A 176 9.32 15.23 -12.25
CA HIS A 176 9.58 13.84 -11.88
C HIS A 176 9.15 13.57 -10.45
N ASP A 177 8.47 12.45 -10.24
CA ASP A 177 8.12 11.97 -8.90
C ASP A 177 8.21 10.43 -8.87
N GLY A 178 7.99 9.80 -7.71
CA GLY A 178 8.08 8.35 -7.58
C GLY A 178 6.76 7.66 -7.91
N GLN A 179 6.83 6.56 -8.64
CA GLN A 179 5.76 5.58 -8.75
C GLN A 179 6.19 4.29 -8.06
N PHE A 180 5.25 3.58 -7.45
CA PHE A 180 5.55 2.31 -6.78
C PHE A 180 4.38 1.32 -6.89
N ASP A 181 4.65 0.07 -6.52
CA ASP A 181 3.61 -0.94 -6.32
C ASP A 181 3.31 -1.05 -4.82
N ASP A 182 2.18 -0.52 -4.39
CA ASP A 182 1.82 -0.41 -2.98
C ASP A 182 1.54 -1.76 -2.34
N SER A 183 0.88 -2.67 -3.04
CA SER A 183 0.59 -4.02 -2.55
C SER A 183 1.88 -4.84 -2.43
N ARG A 184 2.72 -4.83 -3.47
CA ARG A 184 4.01 -5.53 -3.44
C ARG A 184 4.94 -4.97 -2.37
N MET A 185 4.96 -3.64 -2.17
CA MET A 185 5.72 -3.03 -1.09
C MET A 185 5.28 -3.57 0.27
N GLY A 186 3.96 -3.70 0.50
CA GLY A 186 3.46 -4.28 1.75
C GLY A 186 3.84 -5.75 1.92
N ILE A 187 3.76 -6.56 0.86
CA ILE A 187 4.19 -7.97 0.90
C ILE A 187 5.69 -8.08 1.18
N ASN A 188 6.52 -7.29 0.50
CA ASN A 188 7.97 -7.32 0.76
C ASN A 188 8.34 -6.75 2.16
N LEU A 189 7.57 -5.83 2.73
CA LEU A 189 7.73 -5.43 4.13
C LEU A 189 7.37 -6.58 5.08
N MET A 190 6.31 -7.33 4.80
CA MET A 190 5.95 -8.52 5.56
C MET A 190 7.06 -9.57 5.52
N GLN A 191 7.62 -9.85 4.34
CA GLN A 191 8.76 -10.75 4.19
C GLN A 191 10.01 -10.21 4.93
N THR A 192 10.24 -8.89 4.89
CA THR A 192 11.33 -8.26 5.66
C THR A 192 11.17 -8.46 7.17
N ILE A 193 9.93 -8.45 7.70
CA ILE A 193 9.66 -8.78 9.11
C ILE A 193 10.13 -10.19 9.43
N VAL A 194 9.84 -11.15 8.53
CA VAL A 194 10.27 -12.55 8.68
C VAL A 194 11.79 -12.68 8.59
N ASP A 195 12.43 -12.02 7.64
CA ASP A 195 13.90 -12.00 7.49
C ASP A 195 14.60 -11.48 8.77
N LEU A 196 13.93 -10.58 9.48
CA LEU A 196 14.43 -10.03 10.76
C LEU A 196 14.07 -10.90 11.98
N GLY A 197 13.44 -12.07 11.78
CA GLY A 197 13.09 -13.03 12.84
C GLY A 197 11.83 -12.68 13.63
N ALA A 198 11.07 -11.68 13.21
CA ALA A 198 9.78 -11.33 13.80
C ALA A 198 8.63 -12.04 13.09
N ILE A 199 7.41 -11.92 13.62
CA ILE A 199 6.25 -12.69 13.17
C ILE A 199 5.15 -11.76 12.67
N PRO A 200 4.89 -11.70 11.36
CA PRO A 200 3.65 -11.16 10.81
C PRO A 200 2.62 -12.29 10.64
N ILE A 201 1.37 -12.08 11.07
CA ILE A 201 0.30 -13.05 10.85
C ILE A 201 -0.93 -12.34 10.30
N ASN A 202 -1.43 -12.82 9.18
CA ASN A 202 -2.71 -12.42 8.61
C ASN A 202 -3.86 -13.29 9.14
N TYR A 203 -5.10 -12.80 8.98
CA TYR A 203 -6.33 -13.45 9.45
C TYR A 203 -6.35 -13.71 10.97
N VAL A 204 -5.69 -12.86 11.76
CA VAL A 204 -5.77 -12.86 13.22
C VAL A 204 -6.22 -11.48 13.70
N LYS A 205 -7.46 -11.42 14.21
CA LYS A 205 -8.11 -10.19 14.67
C LYS A 205 -7.90 -10.02 16.16
N VAL A 206 -7.40 -8.88 16.60
CA VAL A 206 -7.41 -8.48 18.02
C VAL A 206 -8.84 -8.19 18.44
N THR A 207 -9.29 -8.85 19.51
CA THR A 207 -10.67 -8.78 20.02
C THR A 207 -10.78 -8.05 21.34
N ALA A 208 -9.69 -7.97 22.13
CA ALA A 208 -9.63 -7.22 23.37
C ALA A 208 -8.19 -6.82 23.71
N LEU A 209 -8.05 -5.81 24.55
CA LEU A 209 -6.80 -5.42 25.21
C LEU A 209 -6.76 -6.02 26.62
N ARG A 210 -5.63 -6.63 26.97
CA ARG A 210 -5.39 -7.15 28.32
C ARG A 210 -4.78 -6.04 29.17
N LYS A 211 -5.20 -5.99 30.43
CA LYS A 211 -4.66 -5.04 31.42
C LYS A 211 -4.22 -5.79 32.67
N ASP A 212 -3.16 -5.27 33.29
CA ASP A 212 -2.73 -5.71 34.60
C ASP A 212 -3.63 -5.10 35.73
N ASP A 213 -3.35 -5.45 36.97
CA ASP A 213 -4.08 -4.95 38.14
C ASP A 213 -3.97 -3.43 38.32
N GLY A 214 -2.93 -2.80 37.74
CA GLY A 214 -2.72 -1.36 37.71
C GLY A 214 -3.44 -0.64 36.54
N GLY A 215 -4.18 -1.37 35.72
CA GLY A 215 -4.89 -0.86 34.55
C GLY A 215 -3.99 -0.57 33.34
N LYS A 216 -2.73 -1.01 33.37
CA LYS A 216 -1.81 -0.86 32.23
C LYS A 216 -1.97 -2.01 31.25
N ILE A 217 -1.91 -1.71 29.96
CA ILE A 217 -1.97 -2.73 28.90
C ILE A 217 -0.72 -3.62 28.99
N ASN A 218 -0.95 -4.93 29.08
CA ASN A 218 0.06 -5.97 29.18
C ASN A 218 -0.10 -7.08 28.13
N GLY A 219 -0.86 -6.81 27.06
CA GLY A 219 -1.08 -7.75 25.96
C GLY A 219 -2.40 -7.58 25.25
N VAL A 220 -2.77 -8.58 24.46
CA VAL A 220 -4.01 -8.62 23.67
C VAL A 220 -4.65 -10.00 23.70
N GLU A 221 -5.98 -10.04 23.53
CA GLU A 221 -6.73 -11.22 23.10
C GLU A 221 -6.93 -11.12 21.60
N ALA A 222 -6.74 -12.23 20.88
CA ALA A 222 -6.86 -12.27 19.44
C ALA A 222 -7.56 -13.56 18.99
N GLN A 223 -8.20 -13.53 17.83
CA GLN A 223 -8.90 -14.67 17.26
C GLN A 223 -8.47 -14.89 15.81
N ASP A 224 -8.10 -16.11 15.48
CA ASP A 224 -7.93 -16.56 14.09
C ASP A 224 -9.30 -16.56 13.40
N THR A 225 -9.47 -15.72 12.40
CA THR A 225 -10.75 -15.57 11.68
C THR A 225 -11.06 -16.73 10.73
N LEU A 226 -10.08 -17.58 10.44
CA LEU A 226 -10.25 -18.77 9.59
C LEU A 226 -10.72 -19.97 10.38
N THR A 227 -10.26 -20.11 11.63
CA THR A 227 -10.54 -21.30 12.47
C THR A 227 -11.45 -21.01 13.67
N GLY A 228 -11.61 -19.73 14.03
CA GLY A 228 -12.31 -19.30 15.25
C GLY A 228 -11.48 -19.47 16.53
N THR A 229 -10.25 -19.98 16.46
CA THR A 229 -9.39 -20.22 17.62
C THR A 229 -8.93 -18.91 18.24
N SER A 230 -9.02 -18.82 19.58
CA SER A 230 -8.59 -17.62 20.33
C SER A 230 -7.21 -17.80 20.95
N TYR A 231 -6.46 -16.71 21.03
CA TYR A 231 -5.10 -16.64 21.56
C TYR A 231 -4.97 -15.47 22.53
N SER A 232 -4.18 -15.66 23.58
CA SER A 232 -3.87 -14.65 24.59
C SER A 232 -2.37 -14.34 24.54
N LEU A 233 -2.00 -13.14 24.10
CA LEU A 233 -0.62 -12.72 23.95
C LEU A 233 -0.22 -11.73 25.04
N LYS A 234 0.91 -11.98 25.71
CA LYS A 234 1.53 -11.03 26.65
C LYS A 234 2.47 -10.10 25.90
N ALA A 235 2.47 -8.82 26.22
CA ALA A 235 3.36 -7.84 25.59
C ALA A 235 3.72 -6.70 26.54
N LYS A 236 4.95 -6.17 26.41
CA LYS A 236 5.37 -4.98 27.16
C LYS A 236 4.71 -3.71 26.61
N VAL A 237 4.43 -3.66 25.31
CA VAL A 237 3.70 -2.55 24.67
C VAL A 237 2.85 -3.04 23.52
N VAL A 238 1.68 -2.41 23.33
CA VAL A 238 0.77 -2.64 22.20
C VAL A 238 0.70 -1.38 21.36
N VAL A 239 0.90 -1.56 20.05
CA VAL A 239 0.82 -0.49 19.05
C VAL A 239 -0.45 -0.67 18.22
N ASN A 240 -1.30 0.35 18.21
CA ASN A 240 -2.48 0.46 17.37
C ASN A 240 -2.11 1.18 16.05
N ALA A 241 -1.95 0.41 14.97
CA ALA A 241 -1.69 0.87 13.61
C ALA A 241 -2.81 0.43 12.64
N THR A 242 -4.05 0.33 13.15
CA THR A 242 -5.21 -0.21 12.43
C THR A 242 -5.84 0.75 11.40
N GLY A 243 -5.19 1.88 11.12
CA GLY A 243 -5.57 2.82 10.07
C GLY A 243 -6.95 3.43 10.30
N ILE A 244 -7.94 3.09 9.46
CA ILE A 244 -9.32 3.60 9.60
C ILE A 244 -10.03 3.02 10.84
N PHE A 245 -9.55 1.93 11.41
CA PHE A 245 -10.13 1.26 12.59
C PHE A 245 -9.41 1.60 13.90
N VAL A 246 -8.58 2.64 13.94
CA VAL A 246 -7.84 3.00 15.18
C VAL A 246 -8.78 3.34 16.32
N ASP A 247 -9.93 3.93 16.02
CA ASP A 247 -10.92 4.30 17.03
C ASP A 247 -11.58 3.08 17.69
N ASP A 248 -11.73 1.97 16.96
CA ASP A 248 -12.28 0.72 17.51
C ASP A 248 -11.36 0.17 18.60
N LEU A 249 -10.06 0.10 18.33
CA LEU A 249 -9.09 -0.38 19.32
C LEU A 249 -8.92 0.61 20.49
N MET A 250 -8.98 1.92 20.22
CA MET A 250 -8.97 2.93 21.27
C MET A 250 -10.20 2.82 22.20
N LYS A 251 -11.38 2.47 21.67
CA LYS A 251 -12.59 2.25 22.47
C LYS A 251 -12.56 0.95 23.27
N MET A 252 -11.80 -0.05 22.85
CA MET A 252 -11.52 -1.23 23.71
C MET A 252 -10.71 -0.83 24.95
N ASP A 253 -9.86 0.21 24.84
CA ASP A 253 -9.09 0.74 25.97
C ASP A 253 -9.89 1.70 26.84
N ALA A 254 -10.60 2.65 26.23
CA ALA A 254 -11.34 3.72 26.89
C ALA A 254 -12.60 4.05 26.05
N PRO A 255 -13.75 3.42 26.38
CA PRO A 255 -14.99 3.52 25.58
C PRO A 255 -15.55 4.94 25.43
N GLU A 256 -15.25 5.83 26.37
CA GLU A 256 -15.77 7.21 26.42
C GLU A 256 -15.00 8.18 25.51
N LYS A 257 -13.86 7.77 24.90
CA LYS A 257 -13.05 8.68 24.08
C LYS A 257 -13.69 8.99 22.74
N ASP A 258 -13.60 10.26 22.34
CA ASP A 258 -14.01 10.72 21.03
C ASP A 258 -13.17 10.08 19.91
N ASN A 259 -13.76 9.90 18.73
CA ASN A 259 -13.07 9.44 17.55
C ASN A 259 -11.98 10.45 17.11
N ILE A 260 -10.82 9.93 16.78
CA ILE A 260 -9.68 10.72 16.29
C ILE A 260 -9.51 10.66 14.77
N VAL A 261 -10.30 9.82 14.09
CA VAL A 261 -10.28 9.64 12.63
C VAL A 261 -11.60 10.04 12.00
N MET A 262 -11.50 10.69 10.86
CA MET A 262 -12.60 10.95 9.94
C MET A 262 -12.23 10.36 8.57
N PRO A 263 -12.98 9.36 8.08
CA PRO A 263 -12.63 8.70 6.82
C PRO A 263 -12.98 9.59 5.63
N SER A 264 -12.09 9.60 4.64
CA SER A 264 -12.34 10.23 3.34
C SER A 264 -12.06 9.22 2.22
N GLN A 265 -13.07 9.00 1.37
CA GLN A 265 -12.98 8.09 0.24
C GLN A 265 -12.21 8.71 -0.92
N GLY A 266 -11.32 7.93 -1.53
CA GLY A 266 -10.68 8.24 -2.79
C GLY A 266 -10.93 7.12 -3.78
N VAL A 267 -11.51 7.47 -4.93
CA VAL A 267 -11.84 6.53 -6.01
C VAL A 267 -10.81 6.65 -7.13
N HIS A 268 -10.50 5.51 -7.73
CA HIS A 268 -9.71 5.41 -8.96
C HIS A 268 -10.45 4.53 -9.96
N ILE A 269 -10.38 4.90 -11.23
CA ILE A 269 -10.79 4.05 -12.35
C ILE A 269 -9.57 3.63 -13.16
N VAL A 270 -9.63 2.46 -13.76
CA VAL A 270 -8.56 1.93 -14.62
C VAL A 270 -9.09 1.77 -16.02
N VAL A 271 -8.33 2.29 -16.97
CA VAL A 271 -8.63 2.20 -18.39
C VAL A 271 -7.43 1.67 -19.17
N ASP A 272 -7.64 1.30 -20.42
CA ASP A 272 -6.58 0.80 -21.28
C ASP A 272 -5.47 1.84 -21.51
N SER A 273 -4.22 1.36 -21.71
CA SER A 273 -3.05 2.22 -21.93
C SER A 273 -3.19 3.16 -23.15
N SER A 274 -4.02 2.79 -24.12
CA SER A 274 -4.30 3.61 -25.31
C SER A 274 -4.91 4.98 -24.99
N PHE A 275 -5.44 5.19 -23.77
CA PHE A 275 -5.97 6.49 -23.34
C PHE A 275 -4.90 7.55 -23.04
N LEU A 276 -3.64 7.15 -22.78
CA LEU A 276 -2.49 8.06 -22.73
C LEU A 276 -1.56 7.90 -23.95
N GLY A 277 -1.42 6.67 -24.44
CA GLY A 277 -0.59 6.32 -25.59
C GLY A 277 0.92 6.39 -25.32
N GLY A 278 1.34 6.39 -24.04
CA GLY A 278 2.75 6.44 -23.65
C GLY A 278 2.94 6.20 -22.15
N GLU A 279 4.21 6.19 -21.71
CA GLU A 279 4.61 5.92 -20.32
C GLU A 279 4.71 7.19 -19.45
N THR A 280 4.31 8.35 -19.98
CA THR A 280 4.35 9.61 -19.24
C THR A 280 2.99 9.88 -18.58
N ALA A 281 2.99 10.14 -17.29
CA ALA A 281 1.78 10.46 -16.54
C ALA A 281 1.32 11.90 -16.83
N ILE A 282 0.00 12.12 -16.80
CA ILE A 282 -0.58 13.46 -16.82
C ILE A 282 -0.99 13.87 -15.41
N MET A 283 -0.67 15.11 -15.05
CA MET A 283 -1.19 15.77 -13.85
C MET A 283 -2.11 16.92 -14.27
N ILE A 284 -3.34 16.88 -13.80
CA ILE A 284 -4.34 17.93 -13.93
C ILE A 284 -4.35 18.72 -12.61
N PRO A 285 -3.73 19.90 -12.57
CA PRO A 285 -3.43 20.57 -11.29
C PRO A 285 -4.64 21.19 -10.62
N LYS A 286 -5.71 21.43 -11.36
CA LYS A 286 -6.95 22.02 -10.84
C LYS A 286 -8.17 21.49 -11.59
N THR A 287 -8.95 20.68 -10.89
CA THR A 287 -10.25 20.19 -11.35
C THR A 287 -11.35 21.22 -11.03
N SER A 288 -12.59 20.96 -11.45
CA SER A 288 -13.74 21.84 -11.20
C SER A 288 -14.02 22.08 -9.72
N ASP A 289 -13.63 21.14 -8.85
CA ASP A 289 -13.78 21.21 -7.40
C ASP A 289 -12.48 21.63 -6.67
N GLY A 290 -11.44 22.05 -7.42
CA GLY A 290 -10.17 22.54 -6.89
C GLY A 290 -9.17 21.47 -6.48
N ARG A 291 -9.46 20.19 -6.73
CA ARG A 291 -8.55 19.06 -6.46
C ARG A 291 -7.56 18.85 -7.61
N VAL A 292 -6.67 17.88 -7.42
CA VAL A 292 -5.74 17.40 -8.45
C VAL A 292 -6.19 16.04 -8.91
N LEU A 293 -6.18 15.80 -10.21
CA LEU A 293 -6.42 14.48 -10.80
C LEU A 293 -5.15 14.03 -11.54
N PHE A 294 -4.84 12.76 -11.42
CA PHE A 294 -3.73 12.12 -12.12
C PHE A 294 -4.24 11.10 -13.13
N GLY A 295 -3.53 10.96 -14.25
CA GLY A 295 -3.60 9.81 -15.13
C GLY A 295 -2.22 9.17 -15.18
N VAL A 296 -2.06 7.99 -14.59
CA VAL A 296 -0.76 7.37 -14.35
C VAL A 296 -0.67 6.02 -15.05
N PRO A 297 0.30 5.80 -15.97
CA PRO A 297 0.57 4.47 -16.52
C PRO A 297 1.01 3.51 -15.40
N TRP A 298 0.36 2.36 -15.32
CA TRP A 298 0.67 1.35 -14.31
C TRP A 298 0.36 -0.06 -14.83
N HIS A 299 1.37 -0.92 -14.92
CA HIS A 299 1.27 -2.30 -15.42
C HIS A 299 0.47 -2.42 -16.73
N GLY A 300 0.84 -1.63 -17.75
CA GLY A 300 0.19 -1.67 -19.08
C GLY A 300 -1.22 -1.08 -19.14
N LYS A 301 -1.69 -0.44 -18.06
CA LYS A 301 -2.98 0.25 -17.97
C LYS A 301 -2.78 1.71 -17.53
N VAL A 302 -3.86 2.46 -17.42
CA VAL A 302 -3.86 3.84 -16.90
C VAL A 302 -4.79 3.93 -15.70
N VAL A 303 -4.23 4.34 -14.55
CA VAL A 303 -4.98 4.65 -13.34
C VAL A 303 -5.36 6.14 -13.37
N LEU A 304 -6.65 6.45 -13.35
CA LEU A 304 -7.19 7.79 -13.29
C LEU A 304 -7.80 8.04 -11.90
N GLY A 305 -7.39 9.11 -11.24
CA GLY A 305 -7.88 9.45 -9.89
C GLY A 305 -7.14 10.63 -9.29
N THR A 306 -7.62 11.18 -8.17
CA THR A 306 -8.52 10.54 -7.23
C THR A 306 -9.62 11.53 -6.80
N THR A 307 -10.65 11.01 -6.16
CA THR A 307 -11.67 11.81 -5.45
C THR A 307 -11.29 12.04 -3.98
N ASP A 308 -12.09 12.80 -3.25
CA ASP A 308 -11.91 13.07 -1.82
C ASP A 308 -13.29 13.36 -1.18
N THR A 309 -14.01 12.29 -0.85
CA THR A 309 -15.40 12.34 -0.39
C THR A 309 -15.46 11.95 1.09
N PRO A 310 -15.92 12.83 1.99
CA PRO A 310 -16.11 12.47 3.40
C PRO A 310 -17.11 11.32 3.55
N MET A 311 -16.75 10.31 4.33
CA MET A 311 -17.58 9.14 4.60
C MET A 311 -17.95 9.06 6.07
N LYS A 312 -19.03 8.33 6.38
CA LYS A 312 -19.46 8.08 7.76
C LYS A 312 -19.11 6.67 8.22
N GLU A 313 -19.01 5.74 7.28
CA GLU A 313 -18.79 4.32 7.56
C GLU A 313 -17.33 3.93 7.40
N PHE A 314 -16.90 3.02 8.24
CA PHE A 314 -15.56 2.42 8.22
C PHE A 314 -15.69 0.98 7.74
N VAL A 315 -15.29 0.71 6.50
CA VAL A 315 -15.42 -0.62 5.88
C VAL A 315 -14.10 -1.03 5.21
N LEU A 316 -13.82 -2.33 5.21
CA LEU A 316 -12.63 -2.89 4.52
C LEU A 316 -12.73 -2.77 3.01
N GLU A 317 -13.95 -2.88 2.47
CA GLU A 317 -14.26 -2.83 1.03
C GLU A 317 -15.19 -1.66 0.72
N PRO A 318 -14.67 -0.41 0.67
CA PRO A 318 -15.49 0.74 0.30
C PRO A 318 -15.88 0.67 -1.17
N ARG A 319 -17.12 1.10 -1.47
CA ARG A 319 -17.64 1.14 -2.82
C ARG A 319 -17.59 2.56 -3.38
N PRO A 320 -17.16 2.71 -4.65
CA PRO A 320 -17.20 4.00 -5.31
C PRO A 320 -18.65 4.46 -5.48
N LEU A 321 -18.86 5.77 -5.37
CA LEU A 321 -20.15 6.41 -5.67
C LEU A 321 -20.20 6.75 -7.17
N ASP A 322 -21.39 6.72 -7.75
CA ASP A 322 -21.57 7.06 -9.18
C ASP A 322 -21.10 8.48 -9.52
N GLU A 323 -21.32 9.42 -8.61
CA GLU A 323 -20.86 10.81 -8.76
C GLU A 323 -19.34 10.92 -8.81
N GLU A 324 -18.63 10.06 -8.08
CA GLU A 324 -17.16 10.03 -8.07
C GLU A 324 -16.62 9.49 -9.39
N ILE A 325 -17.27 8.44 -9.93
CA ILE A 325 -16.91 7.85 -11.23
C ILE A 325 -17.13 8.87 -12.34
N ASP A 326 -18.31 9.49 -12.38
CA ASP A 326 -18.67 10.49 -13.39
C ASP A 326 -17.77 11.73 -13.32
N PHE A 327 -17.39 12.15 -12.11
CA PHE A 327 -16.41 13.22 -11.91
C PHE A 327 -15.05 12.90 -12.55
N ILE A 328 -14.53 11.68 -12.33
CA ILE A 328 -13.23 11.26 -12.89
C ILE A 328 -13.32 11.19 -14.41
N LEU A 329 -14.34 10.52 -14.96
CA LEU A 329 -14.54 10.37 -16.41
C LEU A 329 -14.68 11.74 -17.11
N LYS A 330 -15.51 12.62 -16.56
CA LYS A 330 -15.72 13.98 -17.07
C LYS A 330 -14.43 14.80 -17.02
N THR A 331 -13.70 14.74 -15.90
CA THR A 331 -12.46 15.52 -15.72
C THR A 331 -11.39 15.01 -16.67
N ALA A 332 -11.14 13.69 -16.74
CA ALA A 332 -10.18 13.11 -17.65
C ALA A 332 -10.51 13.43 -19.12
N GLY A 333 -11.79 13.36 -19.49
CA GLY A 333 -12.27 13.68 -20.84
C GLY A 333 -12.01 15.11 -21.30
N GLN A 334 -11.80 16.05 -20.41
CA GLN A 334 -11.42 17.43 -20.76
C GLN A 334 -9.95 17.57 -21.18
N TYR A 335 -9.09 16.63 -20.79
CA TYR A 335 -7.64 16.68 -21.00
C TYR A 335 -7.11 15.56 -21.91
N LEU A 336 -7.96 14.59 -22.28
CA LEU A 336 -7.62 13.50 -23.20
C LEU A 336 -8.33 13.67 -24.53
N ALA A 337 -7.65 13.31 -25.61
CA ALA A 337 -8.21 13.36 -26.98
C ALA A 337 -9.34 12.34 -27.15
N LYS A 338 -9.17 11.12 -26.59
CA LYS A 338 -10.21 10.12 -26.47
C LYS A 338 -10.84 10.25 -25.08
N GLN A 339 -12.10 10.66 -25.04
CA GLN A 339 -12.84 10.78 -23.79
C GLN A 339 -13.19 9.38 -23.27
N PRO A 340 -12.76 9.00 -22.05
CA PRO A 340 -13.13 7.71 -21.47
C PRO A 340 -14.61 7.71 -21.08
N LYS A 341 -15.27 6.58 -21.32
CA LYS A 341 -16.66 6.32 -20.97
C LYS A 341 -16.74 5.19 -19.95
N ARG A 342 -17.92 4.94 -19.37
CA ARG A 342 -18.13 3.87 -18.39
C ARG A 342 -17.80 2.48 -18.95
N GLU A 343 -18.07 2.23 -20.26
CA GLU A 343 -17.74 0.98 -20.94
C GLU A 343 -16.23 0.73 -21.12
N ASP A 344 -15.41 1.80 -21.13
CA ASP A 344 -13.95 1.72 -21.24
C ASP A 344 -13.28 1.38 -19.89
N VAL A 345 -14.02 1.39 -18.78
CA VAL A 345 -13.49 1.12 -17.45
C VAL A 345 -13.27 -0.38 -17.25
N LEU A 346 -12.03 -0.77 -17.01
CA LEU A 346 -11.59 -2.15 -16.78
C LEU A 346 -11.78 -2.56 -15.32
N SER A 347 -11.53 -1.62 -14.41
CA SER A 347 -11.74 -1.79 -12.98
C SER A 347 -11.98 -0.43 -12.31
N VAL A 348 -12.72 -0.43 -11.22
CA VAL A 348 -12.88 0.72 -10.32
C VAL A 348 -12.61 0.29 -8.89
N PHE A 349 -11.83 1.08 -8.14
CA PHE A 349 -11.56 0.78 -6.74
C PHE A 349 -11.60 2.05 -5.88
N ALA A 350 -11.99 1.87 -4.64
CA ALA A 350 -12.06 2.91 -3.64
C ALA A 350 -11.18 2.56 -2.42
N GLY A 351 -10.66 3.57 -1.75
CA GLY A 351 -9.93 3.42 -0.50
C GLY A 351 -10.29 4.54 0.47
N LEU A 352 -10.36 4.22 1.76
CA LEU A 352 -10.64 5.19 2.82
C LEU A 352 -9.33 5.72 3.41
N ARG A 353 -9.15 7.04 3.41
CA ARG A 353 -8.02 7.70 4.06
C ARG A 353 -8.34 7.90 5.55
N PRO A 354 -7.48 7.50 6.50
CA PRO A 354 -7.65 7.77 7.91
C PRO A 354 -7.20 9.21 8.22
N LEU A 355 -8.01 10.21 7.85
CA LEU A 355 -7.67 11.60 8.13
C LEU A 355 -7.87 11.89 9.62
N ALA A 356 -6.92 12.61 10.23
CA ALA A 356 -7.06 13.02 11.62
C ALA A 356 -8.27 13.97 11.78
N ALA A 357 -9.19 13.63 12.66
CA ALA A 357 -10.34 14.49 12.96
C ALA A 357 -9.85 15.86 13.48
N PRO A 358 -10.43 16.98 13.01
CA PRO A 358 -10.07 18.29 13.51
C PRO A 358 -10.42 18.39 15.00
N LYS A 359 -9.52 19.02 15.79
CA LYS A 359 -9.83 19.31 17.20
C LYS A 359 -11.05 20.23 17.25
N LYS A 360 -12.05 19.88 18.07
CA LYS A 360 -13.12 20.82 18.43
C LYS A 360 -12.47 21.98 19.19
N THR A 361 -12.53 23.20 18.64
CA THR A 361 -12.17 24.39 19.41
C THR A 361 -13.28 24.67 20.42
N ALA A 362 -12.95 25.33 21.54
CA ALA A 362 -13.93 25.70 22.58
C ALA A 362 -15.14 26.48 22.03
N ASN A 363 -15.01 27.13 20.88
CA ASN A 363 -16.05 27.90 20.19
C ASN A 363 -16.81 27.13 19.09
N GLY A 364 -16.61 25.79 18.96
CA GLY A 364 -17.33 24.98 17.99
C GLY A 364 -16.90 25.16 16.53
N GLU A 365 -15.91 26.00 16.24
CA GLU A 365 -15.37 26.18 14.90
C GLU A 365 -14.51 24.96 14.50
N LYS A 366 -14.92 24.31 13.40
CA LYS A 366 -14.11 23.28 12.76
C LYS A 366 -12.92 23.99 12.09
N THR A 367 -11.70 23.69 12.53
CA THR A 367 -10.50 24.13 11.81
C THR A 367 -10.53 23.57 10.39
N LYS A 368 -10.50 24.46 9.40
CA LYS A 368 -10.69 24.16 7.95
C LYS A 368 -9.59 23.29 7.33
N GLU A 369 -8.49 23.04 8.03
CA GLU A 369 -7.37 22.25 7.52
C GLU A 369 -7.18 20.97 8.33
N ILE A 370 -7.63 19.86 7.73
CA ILE A 370 -7.31 18.52 8.21
C ILE A 370 -5.82 18.30 7.93
N SER A 371 -5.02 18.27 9.00
CA SER A 371 -3.58 18.00 8.88
C SER A 371 -3.34 16.64 8.22
N ARG A 372 -2.47 16.61 7.21
CA ARG A 372 -2.00 15.37 6.56
C ARG A 372 -0.70 14.85 7.17
N SER A 373 -0.24 15.43 8.27
CA SER A 373 0.79 14.88 9.12
C SER A 373 0.22 13.69 9.89
N HIS A 374 1.07 12.75 10.26
CA HIS A 374 0.64 11.68 11.16
C HIS A 374 0.39 12.21 12.58
N LYS A 375 -0.44 11.51 13.31
CA LYS A 375 -0.77 11.80 14.70
C LYS A 375 -0.44 10.60 15.56
N LEU A 376 0.46 10.80 16.52
CA LEU A 376 0.84 9.81 17.52
C LEU A 376 0.19 10.17 18.85
N VAL A 377 -0.55 9.23 19.43
CA VAL A 377 -1.27 9.39 20.70
C VAL A 377 -0.94 8.22 21.61
N THR A 378 -0.76 8.48 22.91
CA THR A 378 -0.62 7.43 23.92
C THR A 378 -1.75 7.58 24.94
N SER A 379 -2.42 6.48 25.27
CA SER A 379 -3.44 6.46 26.32
C SER A 379 -2.80 6.36 27.70
N ASP A 380 -3.60 6.62 28.75
CA ASP A 380 -3.14 6.49 30.14
C ASP A 380 -2.79 5.05 30.51
N SER A 381 -3.42 4.07 29.86
CA SER A 381 -3.12 2.63 29.98
C SER A 381 -1.89 2.17 29.20
N GLY A 382 -1.30 3.02 28.33
CA GLY A 382 -0.09 2.73 27.57
C GLY A 382 -0.32 2.27 26.13
N LEU A 383 -1.56 2.34 25.57
CA LEU A 383 -1.77 2.08 24.15
C LEU A 383 -1.11 3.16 23.30
N VAL A 384 -0.19 2.75 22.43
CA VAL A 384 0.45 3.65 21.46
C VAL A 384 -0.35 3.60 20.17
N THR A 385 -0.99 4.70 19.79
CA THR A 385 -1.85 4.78 18.58
C THR A 385 -1.28 5.75 17.57
N ILE A 386 -1.17 5.31 16.31
CA ILE A 386 -0.77 6.16 15.19
C ILE A 386 -1.84 6.15 14.10
N THR A 387 -2.13 7.34 13.57
CA THR A 387 -3.07 7.52 12.44
C THR A 387 -2.66 8.68 11.55
N GLY A 388 -3.28 8.79 10.37
CA GLY A 388 -2.93 9.79 9.36
C GLY A 388 -1.68 9.43 8.58
N GLY A 389 -0.97 10.46 8.09
CA GLY A 389 0.25 10.27 7.30
C GLY A 389 0.01 9.75 5.88
N LYS A 390 1.04 9.18 5.28
CA LYS A 390 1.04 8.71 3.88
C LYS A 390 1.98 7.53 3.70
N TRP A 391 1.76 6.74 2.65
CA TRP A 391 2.74 5.73 2.22
C TRP A 391 4.16 6.30 2.08
N THR A 392 4.30 7.48 1.50
CA THR A 392 5.62 8.11 1.31
C THR A 392 6.41 8.25 2.60
N THR A 393 5.73 8.48 3.73
CA THR A 393 6.35 8.72 5.04
C THR A 393 6.21 7.54 6.02
N TYR A 394 5.78 6.35 5.55
CA TYR A 394 5.51 5.18 6.40
C TYR A 394 6.69 4.81 7.32
N ARG A 395 7.93 4.95 6.80
CA ARG A 395 9.14 4.63 7.54
C ARG A 395 9.40 5.62 8.68
N ASP A 396 9.25 6.92 8.40
CA ASP A 396 9.42 8.00 9.40
C ASP A 396 8.35 7.88 10.50
N MET A 397 7.10 7.61 10.10
CA MET A 397 6.01 7.27 11.03
C MET A 397 6.35 6.08 11.92
N ALA A 398 6.95 5.03 11.34
CA ALA A 398 7.37 3.85 12.08
C ALA A 398 8.49 4.16 13.08
N GLU A 399 9.49 4.96 12.70
CA GLU A 399 10.55 5.45 13.58
C GLU A 399 9.96 6.14 14.82
N ASP A 400 9.04 7.10 14.61
CA ASP A 400 8.39 7.84 15.70
C ASP A 400 7.57 6.93 16.64
N VAL A 401 6.84 5.95 16.06
CA VAL A 401 6.05 4.98 16.84
C VAL A 401 6.95 4.10 17.68
N VAL A 402 8.02 3.55 17.11
CA VAL A 402 8.91 2.64 17.84
C VAL A 402 9.69 3.38 18.92
N ASP A 403 10.13 4.62 18.66
CA ASP A 403 10.77 5.46 19.68
C ASP A 403 9.81 5.70 20.86
N LYS A 404 8.52 5.97 20.58
CA LYS A 404 7.51 6.11 21.62
C LYS A 404 7.23 4.80 22.35
N ALA A 405 7.13 3.69 21.62
CA ALA A 405 6.88 2.37 22.18
C ALA A 405 8.01 1.89 23.10
N ILE A 406 9.26 2.17 22.75
CA ILE A 406 10.44 1.93 23.61
C ILE A 406 10.25 2.61 24.98
N SER A 407 9.88 3.90 24.97
CA SER A 407 9.66 4.66 26.20
C SER A 407 8.51 4.12 27.04
N ILE A 408 7.39 3.71 26.42
CA ILE A 408 6.20 3.20 27.12
C ILE A 408 6.44 1.79 27.67
N GLY A 409 7.07 0.92 26.88
CA GLY A 409 7.35 -0.48 27.25
C GLY A 409 8.57 -0.67 28.13
N GLY A 410 9.30 0.41 28.49
CA GLY A 410 10.56 0.31 29.24
C GLY A 410 11.63 -0.53 28.52
N LEU A 411 11.62 -0.49 27.19
CA LEU A 411 12.54 -1.24 26.35
C LEU A 411 13.91 -0.53 26.26
N PRO A 412 15.01 -1.25 25.98
CA PRO A 412 16.30 -0.63 25.77
C PRO A 412 16.28 0.38 24.61
N GLU A 413 16.96 1.53 24.79
CA GLU A 413 17.11 2.50 23.71
C GLU A 413 18.00 1.95 22.60
N VAL A 414 17.42 1.75 21.41
CA VAL A 414 18.11 1.33 20.19
C VAL A 414 17.70 2.25 19.04
N LYS A 415 18.70 2.83 18.36
CA LYS A 415 18.46 3.76 17.24
C LYS A 415 17.85 3.05 16.04
N CYS A 416 17.01 3.77 15.31
CA CYS A 416 16.41 3.34 14.05
C CYS A 416 17.47 2.94 13.01
N LYS A 417 17.25 1.80 12.32
CA LYS A 417 18.13 1.26 11.28
C LYS A 417 17.48 1.31 9.88
N THR A 418 16.20 1.62 9.79
CA THR A 418 15.41 1.48 8.54
C THR A 418 15.74 2.50 7.46
N ARG A 419 16.51 3.54 7.77
CA ARG A 419 16.98 4.52 6.76
C ARG A 419 17.86 3.90 5.66
N THR A 420 18.51 2.79 5.96
CA THR A 420 19.44 2.09 5.06
C THR A 420 19.15 0.59 4.98
N LEU A 421 18.05 0.13 5.54
CA LEU A 421 17.63 -1.26 5.49
C LEU A 421 17.04 -1.57 4.12
N HIS A 422 17.60 -2.53 3.42
CA HIS A 422 17.03 -3.04 2.19
C HIS A 422 15.75 -3.83 2.50
N VAL A 423 14.72 -3.58 1.72
CA VAL A 423 13.47 -4.34 1.79
C VAL A 423 13.65 -5.67 1.06
N HIS A 424 13.02 -6.74 1.53
CA HIS A 424 13.05 -8.05 0.89
C HIS A 424 12.84 -7.96 -0.63
N GLY A 425 13.49 -8.81 -1.40
CA GLY A 425 13.49 -8.70 -2.86
C GLY A 425 14.39 -7.58 -3.42
N TYR A 426 15.20 -6.92 -2.58
CA TYR A 426 16.09 -5.85 -3.03
C TYR A 426 16.94 -6.26 -4.22
N MET A 427 16.87 -5.48 -5.29
CA MET A 427 17.70 -5.63 -6.48
C MET A 427 18.14 -4.24 -6.97
N LYS A 428 19.45 -3.99 -7.02
CA LYS A 428 20.00 -2.67 -7.39
C LYS A 428 19.76 -2.32 -8.86
N ASN A 429 20.00 -3.27 -9.74
CA ASN A 429 19.86 -3.11 -11.20
C ASN A 429 18.60 -3.83 -11.64
N VAL A 430 17.52 -3.08 -11.78
CA VAL A 430 16.19 -3.62 -12.08
C VAL A 430 15.93 -3.53 -13.58
N ASP A 431 15.79 -4.67 -14.24
CA ASP A 431 15.21 -4.74 -15.58
C ASP A 431 13.69 -4.66 -15.48
N ARG A 432 13.10 -3.64 -16.09
CA ARG A 432 11.65 -3.41 -16.12
C ARG A 432 11.03 -3.69 -17.49
N SER A 433 11.73 -4.41 -18.34
CA SER A 433 11.22 -4.81 -19.66
C SER A 433 10.06 -5.80 -19.58
N ASN A 434 9.97 -6.56 -18.49
CA ASN A 434 8.87 -7.46 -18.19
C ASN A 434 8.25 -7.18 -16.81
N TYR A 435 7.09 -7.79 -16.55
CA TYR A 435 6.34 -7.61 -15.32
C TYR A 435 7.03 -8.14 -14.06
N SER A 436 7.86 -9.16 -14.18
CA SER A 436 8.45 -9.91 -13.06
C SER A 436 9.45 -9.11 -12.20
N TYR A 437 9.83 -7.91 -12.64
CA TYR A 437 10.67 -7.01 -11.84
C TYR A 437 10.12 -6.75 -10.42
N VAL A 438 8.81 -6.89 -10.21
CA VAL A 438 8.16 -6.68 -8.91
C VAL A 438 8.58 -7.69 -7.85
N TYR A 439 9.09 -8.84 -8.24
CA TYR A 439 9.62 -9.86 -7.33
C TYR A 439 11.08 -9.59 -6.92
N GLY A 440 11.77 -8.70 -7.65
CA GLY A 440 13.18 -8.40 -7.38
C GLY A 440 14.04 -9.65 -7.42
N SER A 441 14.87 -9.89 -6.37
CA SER A 441 15.74 -11.07 -6.29
C SER A 441 15.02 -12.40 -6.19
N ASP A 442 13.73 -12.41 -5.83
CA ASP A 442 12.97 -13.66 -5.71
C ASP A 442 12.54 -14.23 -7.06
N TYR A 443 12.61 -13.44 -8.13
CA TYR A 443 12.21 -13.92 -9.46
C TYR A 443 13.02 -15.13 -9.92
N GLU A 444 14.30 -15.21 -9.55
CA GLU A 444 15.14 -16.38 -9.85
C GLU A 444 14.56 -17.67 -9.25
N LYS A 445 14.01 -17.60 -8.02
CA LYS A 445 13.38 -18.75 -7.35
C LYS A 445 12.05 -19.13 -8.00
N ILE A 446 11.27 -18.14 -8.49
CA ILE A 446 10.05 -18.43 -9.27
C ILE A 446 10.42 -19.15 -10.58
N GLN A 447 11.50 -18.75 -11.25
CA GLN A 447 12.00 -19.43 -12.44
C GLN A 447 12.50 -20.85 -12.14
N GLU A 448 12.98 -21.13 -10.93
CA GLU A 448 13.33 -22.49 -10.50
C GLU A 448 12.06 -23.36 -10.40
N LEU A 449 10.96 -22.85 -9.86
CA LEU A 449 9.67 -23.54 -9.85
C LEU A 449 9.17 -23.87 -11.28
N GLU A 450 9.34 -22.93 -12.22
CA GLU A 450 8.98 -23.14 -13.63
C GLU A 450 9.85 -24.23 -14.30
N LYS A 451 11.12 -24.40 -13.87
CA LYS A 451 12.00 -25.46 -14.35
C LYS A 451 11.67 -26.82 -13.73
N GLU A 452 11.24 -26.86 -12.46
CA GLU A 452 10.80 -28.09 -11.78
C GLU A 452 9.57 -28.67 -12.46
N ASN A 453 8.63 -27.82 -12.85
CA ASN A 453 7.43 -28.23 -13.61
C ASN A 453 7.12 -27.20 -14.70
N PRO A 454 7.39 -27.52 -16.00
CA PRO A 454 7.14 -26.61 -17.11
C PRO A 454 5.68 -26.14 -17.24
N GLU A 455 4.69 -26.91 -16.78
CA GLU A 455 3.28 -26.49 -16.77
C GLU A 455 3.05 -25.28 -15.87
N TRP A 456 3.87 -25.10 -14.83
CA TRP A 456 3.78 -23.95 -13.94
C TRP A 456 4.27 -22.65 -14.60
N GLY A 457 5.13 -22.73 -15.62
CA GLY A 457 5.60 -21.61 -16.42
C GLY A 457 4.61 -21.16 -17.50
N GLU A 458 3.53 -21.93 -17.73
CA GLU A 458 2.51 -21.52 -18.69
C GLU A 458 1.71 -20.32 -18.18
N LYS A 459 1.39 -19.40 -19.11
CA LYS A 459 0.54 -18.27 -18.78
C LYS A 459 -0.85 -18.72 -18.34
N LEU A 460 -1.36 -18.13 -17.28
CA LEU A 460 -2.71 -18.38 -16.79
C LEU A 460 -3.78 -17.99 -17.81
N ASP A 461 -3.49 -16.94 -18.60
CA ASP A 461 -4.30 -16.46 -19.71
C ASP A 461 -3.37 -15.84 -20.77
N PRO A 462 -3.59 -16.06 -22.09
CA PRO A 462 -2.73 -15.49 -23.14
C PRO A 462 -2.63 -13.97 -23.13
N ARG A 463 -3.62 -13.27 -22.56
CA ARG A 463 -3.68 -11.80 -22.46
C ARG A 463 -2.83 -11.26 -21.30
N LEU A 464 -2.39 -12.12 -20.38
CA LEU A 464 -1.75 -11.75 -19.12
C LEU A 464 -0.34 -12.36 -19.03
N ASP A 465 0.50 -11.75 -18.20
CA ASP A 465 1.87 -12.22 -18.00
C ASP A 465 2.03 -13.12 -16.75
N TYR A 466 0.94 -13.40 -16.02
CA TYR A 466 0.96 -14.23 -14.81
C TYR A 466 1.07 -15.70 -15.14
N THR A 467 1.87 -16.43 -14.33
CA THR A 467 2.06 -17.89 -14.44
C THR A 467 1.50 -18.62 -13.22
N ALA A 468 1.35 -19.94 -13.32
CA ALA A 468 0.97 -20.77 -12.18
C ALA A 468 2.07 -20.79 -11.09
N ALA A 469 3.35 -20.72 -11.48
CA ALA A 469 4.48 -20.63 -10.55
C ALA A 469 4.37 -19.43 -9.61
N GLU A 470 3.91 -18.28 -10.11
CA GLU A 470 3.69 -17.08 -9.29
C GLU A 470 2.55 -17.27 -8.28
N ALA A 471 1.50 -18.02 -8.64
CA ALA A 471 0.42 -18.36 -7.71
C ALA A 471 0.90 -19.32 -6.60
N ILE A 472 1.73 -20.31 -6.95
CA ILE A 472 2.40 -21.22 -6.01
C ILE A 472 3.32 -20.44 -5.09
N TRP A 473 4.13 -19.53 -5.64
CA TRP A 473 5.00 -18.61 -4.87
C TRP A 473 4.22 -17.79 -3.85
N ALA A 474 3.08 -17.22 -4.28
CA ALA A 474 2.21 -16.43 -3.40
C ALA A 474 1.71 -17.22 -2.18
N VAL A 475 1.42 -18.52 -2.37
CA VAL A 475 1.01 -19.43 -1.29
C VAL A 475 2.20 -19.80 -0.40
N ARG A 476 3.33 -20.18 -0.98
CA ARG A 476 4.50 -20.69 -0.25
C ARG A 476 5.24 -19.59 0.51
N GLU A 477 5.44 -18.43 -0.13
CA GLU A 477 6.41 -17.43 0.34
C GLU A 477 5.78 -16.07 0.69
N GLU A 478 4.47 -15.88 0.40
CA GLU A 478 3.81 -14.59 0.59
C GLU A 478 2.51 -14.69 1.41
N MET A 479 2.31 -15.82 2.11
CA MET A 479 1.16 -16.09 2.99
C MET A 479 -0.20 -15.84 2.33
N ALA A 480 -0.36 -16.04 1.02
CA ALA A 480 -1.67 -15.99 0.39
C ALA A 480 -2.51 -17.20 0.81
N ILE A 481 -3.72 -16.96 1.32
CA ILE A 481 -4.61 -17.99 1.84
C ILE A 481 -5.86 -18.12 0.98
N THR A 482 -6.40 -17.01 0.52
CA THR A 482 -7.61 -16.98 -0.30
C THR A 482 -7.28 -16.62 -1.75
N LEU A 483 -8.18 -16.95 -2.66
CA LEU A 483 -8.08 -16.56 -4.05
C LEU A 483 -8.02 -15.03 -4.22
N GLU A 484 -8.73 -14.30 -3.36
CA GLU A 484 -8.68 -12.84 -3.32
C GLU A 484 -7.27 -12.34 -3.00
N ASP A 485 -6.55 -12.97 -2.07
CA ASP A 485 -5.19 -12.54 -1.71
C ASP A 485 -4.27 -12.55 -2.92
N VAL A 486 -4.36 -13.61 -3.73
CA VAL A 486 -3.56 -13.75 -4.95
C VAL A 486 -3.98 -12.72 -5.99
N LEU A 487 -5.25 -12.70 -6.39
CA LEU A 487 -5.72 -11.92 -7.53
C LEU A 487 -5.76 -10.41 -7.25
N SER A 488 -5.95 -10.01 -5.97
CA SER A 488 -6.05 -8.58 -5.61
C SER A 488 -4.72 -7.96 -5.23
N ARG A 489 -3.83 -8.69 -4.53
CA ARG A 489 -2.63 -8.10 -3.89
C ARG A 489 -1.30 -8.70 -4.35
N ARG A 490 -1.26 -9.96 -4.77
CA ARG A 490 -0.03 -10.56 -5.35
C ARG A 490 0.02 -10.27 -6.85
N PHE A 491 -1.06 -10.51 -7.58
CA PHE A 491 -1.17 -10.22 -9.02
C PHE A 491 -1.66 -8.79 -9.31
N ARG A 492 -2.46 -8.18 -8.44
CA ARG A 492 -3.13 -6.87 -8.62
C ARG A 492 -4.12 -6.85 -9.78
N ILE A 493 -4.41 -7.99 -10.39
CA ILE A 493 -5.24 -8.06 -11.60
C ILE A 493 -6.68 -7.60 -11.35
N LEU A 494 -7.23 -7.81 -10.14
CA LEU A 494 -8.55 -7.28 -9.78
C LEU A 494 -8.60 -5.75 -9.89
N LEU A 495 -7.51 -5.06 -9.53
CA LEU A 495 -7.41 -3.61 -9.60
C LEU A 495 -7.09 -3.11 -11.02
N LEU A 496 -6.46 -3.93 -11.86
CA LEU A 496 -6.05 -3.58 -13.22
C LEU A 496 -7.15 -3.87 -14.25
N ASP A 497 -7.74 -5.07 -14.16
CA ASP A 497 -8.79 -5.56 -15.05
C ASP A 497 -9.61 -6.61 -14.33
N ALA A 498 -10.74 -6.19 -13.76
CA ALA A 498 -11.59 -7.07 -12.96
C ALA A 498 -12.26 -8.18 -13.78
N ARG A 499 -12.48 -7.98 -15.08
CA ARG A 499 -13.01 -9.03 -15.97
C ARG A 499 -11.97 -10.13 -16.17
N ALA A 500 -10.74 -9.74 -16.50
CA ALA A 500 -9.64 -10.69 -16.63
C ALA A 500 -9.35 -11.43 -15.31
N ALA A 501 -9.52 -10.77 -14.16
CA ALA A 501 -9.39 -11.41 -12.86
C ALA A 501 -10.44 -12.52 -12.65
N VAL A 502 -11.70 -12.28 -13.04
CA VAL A 502 -12.77 -13.28 -12.98
C VAL A 502 -12.50 -14.44 -13.94
N ASP A 503 -12.01 -14.15 -15.15
CA ASP A 503 -11.71 -15.21 -16.16
C ASP A 503 -10.63 -16.18 -15.67
N ILE A 504 -9.58 -15.71 -14.99
CA ILE A 504 -8.48 -16.57 -14.51
C ILE A 504 -8.76 -17.19 -13.13
N ALA A 505 -9.77 -16.72 -12.41
CA ALA A 505 -10.08 -17.16 -11.05
C ALA A 505 -10.19 -18.69 -10.89
N PRO A 506 -10.89 -19.45 -11.76
CA PRO A 506 -10.97 -20.91 -11.64
C PRO A 506 -9.60 -21.59 -11.77
N LYS A 507 -8.75 -21.12 -12.70
CA LYS A 507 -7.43 -21.70 -12.92
C LYS A 507 -6.50 -21.46 -11.73
N VAL A 508 -6.51 -20.23 -11.16
CA VAL A 508 -5.72 -19.90 -9.97
C VAL A 508 -6.21 -20.65 -8.75
N ALA A 509 -7.54 -20.78 -8.55
CA ALA A 509 -8.12 -21.54 -7.44
C ALA A 509 -7.68 -23.02 -7.49
N SER A 510 -7.68 -23.64 -8.68
CA SER A 510 -7.22 -25.02 -8.86
C SER A 510 -5.72 -25.18 -8.55
N VAL A 511 -4.87 -24.22 -8.95
CA VAL A 511 -3.44 -24.23 -8.59
C VAL A 511 -3.29 -24.13 -7.07
N MET A 512 -3.99 -23.20 -6.41
CA MET A 512 -3.93 -23.04 -4.95
C MET A 512 -4.44 -24.27 -4.20
N ALA A 513 -5.53 -24.89 -4.67
CA ALA A 513 -6.10 -26.08 -4.05
C ALA A 513 -5.12 -27.26 -4.08
N LYS A 514 -4.49 -27.51 -5.23
CA LYS A 514 -3.45 -28.53 -5.37
C LYS A 514 -2.28 -28.29 -4.43
N GLU A 515 -1.80 -27.03 -4.35
CA GLU A 515 -0.69 -26.65 -3.50
C GLU A 515 -0.99 -26.80 -2.00
N THR A 516 -2.23 -26.53 -1.59
CA THR A 516 -2.66 -26.54 -0.18
C THR A 516 -3.40 -27.81 0.24
N GLY A 517 -3.58 -28.77 -0.66
CA GLY A 517 -4.31 -30.02 -0.38
C GLY A 517 -5.81 -29.80 -0.13
N LYS A 518 -6.40 -28.79 -0.78
CA LYS A 518 -7.83 -28.49 -0.71
C LYS A 518 -8.61 -29.22 -1.79
N ASP A 519 -9.92 -29.39 -1.57
CA ASP A 519 -10.81 -30.12 -2.46
C ASP A 519 -11.57 -29.20 -3.46
N ALA A 520 -12.31 -29.81 -4.36
CA ALA A 520 -13.12 -29.11 -5.36
C ALA A 520 -14.23 -28.24 -4.73
N ALA A 521 -14.70 -28.57 -3.52
CA ALA A 521 -15.67 -27.75 -2.82
C ALA A 521 -15.05 -26.42 -2.38
N TRP A 522 -13.81 -26.45 -1.89
CA TRP A 522 -13.04 -25.25 -1.58
C TRP A 522 -12.76 -24.41 -2.84
N GLU A 523 -12.34 -25.02 -3.95
CA GLU A 523 -12.11 -24.31 -5.22
C GLU A 523 -13.37 -23.54 -5.63
N LYS A 524 -14.52 -24.22 -5.64
CA LYS A 524 -15.80 -23.61 -6.01
C LYS A 524 -16.15 -22.44 -5.08
N ALA A 525 -16.04 -22.63 -3.76
CA ALA A 525 -16.34 -21.58 -2.78
C ALA A 525 -15.46 -20.35 -2.99
N GLN A 526 -14.15 -20.53 -3.22
CA GLN A 526 -13.22 -19.42 -3.46
C GLN A 526 -13.54 -18.68 -4.77
N VAL A 527 -13.91 -19.38 -5.83
CA VAL A 527 -14.30 -18.75 -7.10
C VAL A 527 -15.61 -17.96 -6.94
N ASP A 528 -16.62 -18.52 -6.24
CA ASP A 528 -17.91 -17.88 -6.01
C ASP A 528 -17.75 -16.61 -5.17
N GLU A 529 -16.98 -16.67 -4.07
CA GLU A 529 -16.67 -15.54 -3.19
C GLU A 529 -15.92 -14.44 -3.95
N PHE A 530 -14.86 -14.82 -4.66
CA PHE A 530 -14.06 -13.87 -5.41
C PHE A 530 -14.86 -13.22 -6.55
N THR A 531 -15.66 -13.98 -7.28
CA THR A 531 -16.51 -13.45 -8.36
C THR A 531 -17.52 -12.44 -7.82
N THR A 532 -18.12 -12.74 -6.65
CA THR A 532 -19.01 -11.80 -5.95
C THR A 532 -18.31 -10.50 -5.57
N LEU A 533 -17.09 -10.59 -5.04
CA LEU A 533 -16.25 -9.43 -4.75
C LEU A 533 -15.92 -8.65 -6.03
N ALA A 534 -15.49 -9.32 -7.09
CA ALA A 534 -15.03 -8.71 -8.33
C ALA A 534 -16.15 -7.92 -9.05
N GLN A 535 -17.42 -8.32 -8.90
CA GLN A 535 -18.55 -7.53 -9.44
C GLN A 535 -18.60 -6.10 -8.87
N GLN A 536 -18.02 -5.86 -7.67
CA GLN A 536 -17.97 -4.53 -7.06
C GLN A 536 -16.92 -3.61 -7.69
N TYR A 537 -16.02 -4.18 -8.49
CA TYR A 537 -14.97 -3.49 -9.24
C TYR A 537 -15.33 -3.23 -10.69
N LEU A 538 -16.54 -3.62 -11.09
CA LEU A 538 -17.08 -3.47 -12.44
C LEU A 538 -18.23 -2.47 -12.45
N LEU A 539 -18.33 -1.66 -13.52
CA LEU A 539 -19.44 -0.72 -13.70
C LEU A 539 -20.68 -1.36 -14.36
N SER A 540 -20.56 -2.57 -14.84
CA SER A 540 -21.66 -3.37 -15.37
C SER A 540 -21.42 -4.84 -15.01
N PRO A 541 -22.50 -5.62 -14.76
CA PRO A 541 -22.38 -7.04 -14.47
C PRO A 541 -21.60 -7.78 -15.54
N TYR A 542 -20.69 -8.66 -15.11
CA TYR A 542 -19.89 -9.50 -15.99
C TYR A 542 -20.06 -10.97 -15.62
N LYS A 543 -20.24 -11.81 -16.62
CA LYS A 543 -20.20 -13.27 -16.49
C LYS A 543 -19.08 -13.79 -17.39
N PRO A 544 -18.21 -14.65 -16.88
CA PRO A 544 -17.20 -15.30 -17.72
C PRO A 544 -17.87 -16.12 -18.82
N SER A 545 -17.24 -16.17 -19.98
CA SER A 545 -17.71 -16.91 -21.18
C SER A 545 -17.55 -18.41 -21.02
#